data_f6defab0a84cc905f86a9463680cc7e6
#
_entry.id   f6defab0a84cc905f86a9463680cc7e6
#
_cell.length_a   1.000
_cell.length_b   1.000
_cell.length_c   1.000
_cell.angle_alpha   90.00
_cell.angle_beta   90.00
_cell.angle_gamma   90.00
#
_symmetry.space_group_name_H-M   'P 1'
#
loop_
_entity.id
_entity.type
_entity.pdbx_description
1 polymer ?
#
loop_
_entity_poly.entity_id
_entity_poly.type
_entity_poly.pdbx_seq_one_letter_code
_entity_poly.pdbx_strand_id
1 'polypeptide(L)'
;MSVKNRLKSYILSKSIGDKTRKIGIEVECFIFDKNKKRIPVNKCDTFSASDLLVELNLNSKNSNDQYSLEPGGQIEWASPVFEKIQDLDNALSKHKHSIDSILKREGLQSLYIGVDPF
;
A
#
# COMPACT_ATOMS: atom_id res chain seq x y z
N MET A 1 29.73 11.87 25.01
CA MET A 1 29.57 11.46 23.59
C MET A 1 28.72 12.51 22.88
N SER A 2 29.17 13.05 21.75
CA SER A 2 28.41 14.05 20.99
C SER A 2 27.14 13.46 20.40
N VAL A 3 26.11 14.31 20.12
CA VAL A 3 24.86 13.90 19.48
C VAL A 3 25.12 13.17 18.16
N LYS A 4 26.08 13.68 17.36
CA LYS A 4 26.53 13.05 16.12
C LYS A 4 26.99 11.58 16.33
N ASN A 5 27.81 11.34 17.35
CA ASN A 5 28.32 10.00 17.61
C ASN A 5 27.22 9.07 18.13
N ARG A 6 26.29 9.57 18.94
CA ARG A 6 25.13 8.80 19.41
C ARG A 6 24.22 8.38 18.24
N LEU A 7 23.93 9.33 17.34
CA LEU A 7 23.12 9.07 16.14
C LEU A 7 23.80 8.06 15.20
N LYS A 8 25.11 8.24 14.94
CA LYS A 8 25.88 7.30 14.13
C LYS A 8 25.88 5.89 14.75
N SER A 9 26.12 5.79 16.05
CA SER A 9 26.10 4.51 16.76
C SER A 9 24.72 3.84 16.70
N TYR A 10 23.65 4.62 16.86
CA TYR A 10 22.28 4.11 16.74
C TYR A 10 21.98 3.57 15.34
N ILE A 11 22.30 4.33 14.29
CA ILE A 11 22.10 3.91 12.89
C ILE A 11 22.89 2.63 12.60
N LEU A 12 24.17 2.58 12.99
CA LEU A 12 25.00 1.40 12.75
C LEU A 12 24.53 0.18 13.54
N SER A 13 24.00 0.37 14.75
CA SER A 13 23.46 -0.75 15.56
C SER A 13 22.18 -1.36 14.96
N LYS A 14 21.48 -0.62 14.10
CA LYS A 14 20.29 -1.08 13.36
C LYS A 14 20.61 -1.57 11.95
N SER A 15 21.87 -1.40 11.52
CA SER A 15 22.35 -1.89 10.24
C SER A 15 22.36 -3.42 10.25
N ILE A 16 21.71 -4.01 9.26
CA ILE A 16 21.68 -5.46 9.05
C ILE A 16 22.87 -5.82 8.15
N GLY A 17 23.64 -6.85 8.55
CA GLY A 17 24.72 -7.36 7.72
C GLY A 17 24.22 -7.99 6.41
N ASP A 18 25.12 -8.23 5.46
CA ASP A 18 24.79 -8.68 4.10
C ASP A 18 23.97 -9.98 4.02
N LYS A 19 23.99 -10.79 5.08
CA LYS A 19 23.33 -12.12 5.07
C LYS A 19 21.82 -12.09 5.32
N THR A 20 21.22 -10.95 5.68
CA THR A 20 19.83 -10.87 6.11
C THR A 20 19.10 -9.67 5.52
N ARG A 21 19.54 -9.17 4.37
CA ARG A 21 18.87 -8.06 3.69
C ARG A 21 17.50 -8.51 3.20
N LYS A 22 16.51 -7.69 3.51
CA LYS A 22 15.13 -7.88 3.07
C LYS A 22 14.64 -6.62 2.38
N ILE A 23 13.67 -6.77 1.48
CA ILE A 23 13.05 -5.70 0.75
C ILE A 23 11.54 -5.75 0.96
N GLY A 24 10.92 -4.60 1.17
CA GLY A 24 9.49 -4.37 1.10
C GLY A 24 9.22 -3.14 0.25
N ILE A 25 7.99 -2.98 -0.19
CA ILE A 25 7.54 -1.81 -0.95
C ILE A 25 6.24 -1.28 -0.39
N GLU A 26 6.03 0.01 -0.60
CA GLU A 26 4.74 0.69 -0.43
C GLU A 26 4.25 1.13 -1.80
N VAL A 27 2.99 0.92 -2.07
CA VAL A 27 2.36 1.25 -3.35
C VAL A 27 1.05 1.95 -3.08
N GLU A 28 0.89 3.13 -3.64
CA GLU A 28 -0.29 3.97 -3.47
C GLU A 28 -1.09 4.05 -4.78
N CYS A 29 -2.41 4.12 -4.66
CA CYS A 29 -3.26 4.37 -5.81
C CYS A 29 -4.46 5.25 -5.46
N PHE A 30 -4.88 6.06 -6.43
CA PHE A 30 -6.19 6.71 -6.44
C PHE A 30 -7.23 5.80 -7.07
N ILE A 31 -8.49 5.99 -6.67
CA ILE A 31 -9.63 5.23 -7.21
C ILE A 31 -10.56 6.19 -7.93
N PHE A 32 -10.93 5.84 -9.14
CA PHE A 32 -11.76 6.63 -10.05
C PHE A 32 -12.95 5.84 -10.59
N ASP A 33 -14.01 6.54 -10.88
CA ASP A 33 -15.12 6.01 -11.67
C ASP A 33 -14.83 6.10 -13.20
N LYS A 34 -15.77 5.59 -14.00
CA LYS A 34 -15.69 5.63 -15.48
C LYS A 34 -15.64 7.04 -16.07
N ASN A 35 -16.03 8.06 -15.31
CA ASN A 35 -16.01 9.46 -15.71
C ASN A 35 -14.75 10.19 -15.25
N LYS A 36 -13.74 9.44 -14.77
CA LYS A 36 -12.49 9.97 -14.20
C LYS A 36 -12.70 10.82 -12.94
N LYS A 37 -13.81 10.62 -12.24
CA LYS A 37 -14.08 11.27 -10.98
C LYS A 37 -13.61 10.37 -9.84
N ARG A 38 -12.91 10.94 -8.88
CA ARG A 38 -12.48 10.24 -7.66
C ARG A 38 -13.68 9.82 -6.83
N ILE A 39 -13.59 8.62 -6.23
CA ILE A 39 -14.60 8.18 -5.27
C ILE A 39 -14.49 8.99 -3.97
N PRO A 40 -15.56 9.07 -3.18
CA PRO A 40 -15.53 9.66 -1.84
C PRO A 40 -14.47 8.99 -0.97
N VAL A 41 -13.81 9.77 -0.11
CA VAL A 41 -12.83 9.24 0.84
C VAL A 41 -13.53 8.59 2.01
N ASN A 42 -14.47 9.33 2.64
CA ASN A 42 -15.21 8.86 3.80
C ASN A 42 -16.46 8.10 3.39
N LYS A 43 -16.89 7.21 4.27
CA LYS A 43 -18.12 6.44 4.08
C LYS A 43 -19.32 7.34 3.82
N CYS A 44 -20.10 7.01 2.79
CA CYS A 44 -21.31 7.71 2.39
C CYS A 44 -22.29 6.72 1.73
N ASP A 45 -23.32 7.21 1.02
CA ASP A 45 -24.31 6.35 0.36
C ASP A 45 -23.79 5.58 -0.86
N THR A 46 -22.61 5.95 -1.37
CA THR A 46 -21.93 5.26 -2.46
C THR A 46 -20.64 4.61 -1.95
N PHE A 47 -20.07 3.67 -2.75
CA PHE A 47 -18.81 3.02 -2.42
C PHE A 47 -17.69 4.05 -2.26
N SER A 48 -16.95 3.99 -1.17
CA SER A 48 -15.92 4.94 -0.77
C SER A 48 -14.55 4.28 -0.62
N ALA A 49 -13.48 5.10 -0.53
CA ALA A 49 -12.15 4.59 -0.23
C ALA A 49 -12.10 3.91 1.15
N SER A 50 -12.90 4.39 2.12
CA SER A 50 -13.04 3.74 3.42
C SER A 50 -13.68 2.35 3.32
N ASP A 51 -14.66 2.15 2.44
CA ASP A 51 -15.28 0.83 2.23
C ASP A 51 -14.27 -0.14 1.58
N LEU A 52 -13.53 0.33 0.58
CA LEU A 52 -12.45 -0.44 -0.04
C LEU A 52 -11.38 -0.86 0.98
N LEU A 53 -10.94 0.06 1.84
CA LEU A 53 -9.97 -0.22 2.90
C LEU A 53 -10.47 -1.33 3.83
N VAL A 54 -11.73 -1.26 4.26
CA VAL A 54 -12.33 -2.28 5.14
C VAL A 54 -12.31 -3.64 4.45
N GLU A 55 -12.71 -3.72 3.18
CA GLU A 55 -12.77 -4.98 2.44
C GLU A 55 -11.37 -5.57 2.20
N LEU A 56 -10.38 -4.75 1.83
CA LEU A 56 -8.99 -5.18 1.66
C LEU A 56 -8.42 -5.75 2.97
N ASN A 57 -8.64 -5.08 4.09
CA ASN A 57 -8.18 -5.55 5.39
C ASN A 57 -8.89 -6.84 5.84
N LEU A 58 -10.17 -7.02 5.51
CA LEU A 58 -10.89 -8.26 5.77
C LEU A 58 -10.30 -9.43 4.96
N ASN A 59 -9.97 -9.20 3.69
CA ASN A 59 -9.43 -10.21 2.79
C ASN A 59 -7.97 -10.58 3.13
N SER A 60 -7.23 -9.68 3.79
CA SER A 60 -5.83 -9.87 4.15
C SER A 60 -5.59 -10.30 5.60
N LYS A 61 -6.61 -10.66 6.37
CA LYS A 61 -6.49 -11.03 7.80
C LYS A 61 -5.44 -12.11 8.11
N ASN A 62 -5.20 -13.00 7.16
CA ASN A 62 -4.25 -14.11 7.32
C ASN A 62 -2.91 -13.85 6.61
N SER A 63 -2.67 -12.64 6.12
CA SER A 63 -1.42 -12.21 5.49
C SER A 63 -0.76 -11.11 6.34
N ASN A 64 0.50 -10.84 6.04
CA ASN A 64 1.21 -9.70 6.62
C ASN A 64 1.09 -8.43 5.75
N ASP A 65 0.16 -8.42 4.81
CA ASP A 65 -0.18 -7.24 4.02
C ASP A 65 -0.82 -6.17 4.91
N GLN A 66 -0.43 -4.94 4.74
CA GLN A 66 -1.00 -3.79 5.46
C GLN A 66 -1.61 -2.82 4.46
N TYR A 67 -2.83 -2.40 4.73
CA TYR A 67 -3.53 -1.39 3.95
C TYR A 67 -3.85 -0.20 4.82
N SER A 68 -3.61 1.01 4.30
CA SER A 68 -3.93 2.28 4.93
C SER A 68 -4.60 3.23 3.95
N LEU A 69 -5.24 4.25 4.52
CA LEU A 69 -5.82 5.35 3.78
C LEU A 69 -4.96 6.59 4.03
N GLU A 70 -4.33 7.08 2.98
CA GLU A 70 -3.47 8.26 3.05
C GLU A 70 -4.27 9.58 3.02
N PRO A 71 -3.67 10.70 3.51
CA PRO A 71 -4.26 12.02 3.50
C PRO A 71 -4.69 12.43 2.11
N GLY A 72 -5.41 12.44 1.41
CA GLY A 72 -5.75 12.70 0.02
C GLY A 72 -6.62 11.59 -0.58
N GLY A 73 -6.86 10.52 0.19
CA GLY A 73 -7.75 9.43 -0.20
C GLY A 73 -7.11 8.38 -1.10
N GLN A 74 -5.78 8.30 -1.12
CA GLN A 74 -5.08 7.19 -1.74
C GLN A 74 -5.16 5.96 -0.83
N ILE A 75 -5.30 4.80 -1.44
CA ILE A 75 -5.11 3.51 -0.75
C ILE A 75 -3.65 3.15 -0.89
N GLU A 76 -2.99 2.97 0.24
CA GLU A 76 -1.62 2.46 0.32
C GLU A 76 -1.63 0.98 0.67
N TRP A 77 -0.79 0.23 -0.01
CA TRP A 77 -0.42 -1.14 0.34
C TRP A 77 1.04 -1.19 0.75
N ALA A 78 1.31 -1.58 1.99
CA ALA A 78 2.64 -1.91 2.47
C ALA A 78 2.84 -3.43 2.45
N SER A 79 3.81 -3.89 1.67
CA SER A 79 4.10 -5.31 1.53
C SER A 79 4.75 -5.88 2.78
N PRO A 80 4.64 -7.21 3.01
CA PRO A 80 5.61 -7.92 3.82
C PRO A 80 7.04 -7.71 3.29
N VAL A 81 8.04 -8.05 4.10
CA VAL A 81 9.44 -8.00 3.69
C VAL A 81 9.90 -9.35 3.17
N PHE A 82 10.65 -9.35 2.09
CA PHE A 82 11.12 -10.55 1.37
C PHE A 82 12.64 -10.54 1.21
N GLU A 83 13.23 -11.73 1.15
CA GLU A 83 14.65 -11.92 0.83
C GLU A 83 14.90 -11.99 -0.68
N LYS A 84 13.87 -12.35 -1.46
CA LYS A 84 13.94 -12.51 -2.90
C LYS A 84 13.01 -11.54 -3.61
N ILE A 85 13.51 -10.90 -4.64
CA ILE A 85 12.73 -9.97 -5.47
C ILE A 85 11.55 -10.66 -6.15
N GLN A 86 11.67 -11.95 -6.49
CA GLN A 86 10.60 -12.73 -7.11
C GLN A 86 9.39 -12.89 -6.17
N ASP A 87 9.63 -13.08 -4.87
CA ASP A 87 8.55 -13.19 -3.88
C ASP A 87 7.82 -11.86 -3.71
N LEU A 88 8.56 -10.75 -3.77
CA LEU A 88 7.99 -9.41 -3.77
C LEU A 88 7.14 -9.15 -5.02
N ASP A 89 7.61 -9.53 -6.20
CA ASP A 89 6.86 -9.39 -7.46
C ASP A 89 5.56 -10.20 -7.45
N ASN A 90 5.61 -11.42 -6.93
CA ASN A 90 4.42 -12.26 -6.73
C ASN A 90 3.42 -11.60 -5.76
N ALA A 91 3.92 -11.02 -4.66
CA ALA A 91 3.07 -10.33 -3.69
C ALA A 91 2.43 -9.07 -4.29
N LEU A 92 3.17 -8.28 -5.09
CA LEU A 92 2.65 -7.11 -5.80
C LEU A 92 1.57 -7.52 -6.81
N SER A 93 1.78 -8.59 -7.56
CA SER A 93 0.80 -9.12 -8.51
C SER A 93 -0.48 -9.56 -7.81
N LYS A 94 -0.36 -10.23 -6.66
CA LYS A 94 -1.49 -10.63 -5.83
C LYS A 94 -2.25 -9.42 -5.28
N HIS A 95 -1.54 -8.39 -4.78
CA HIS A 95 -2.15 -7.14 -4.33
C HIS A 95 -2.98 -6.50 -5.45
N LYS A 96 -2.40 -6.31 -6.64
CA LYS A 96 -3.10 -5.72 -7.79
C LYS A 96 -4.35 -6.52 -8.14
N HIS A 97 -4.24 -7.84 -8.22
CA HIS A 97 -5.40 -8.70 -8.49
C HIS A 97 -6.51 -8.55 -7.43
N SER A 98 -6.15 -8.47 -6.17
CA SER A 98 -7.11 -8.32 -5.06
C SER A 98 -7.88 -7.00 -5.15
N ILE A 99 -7.17 -5.89 -5.33
CA ILE A 99 -7.81 -4.57 -5.44
C ILE A 99 -8.66 -4.47 -6.72
N ASP A 100 -8.14 -4.92 -7.86
CA ASP A 100 -8.85 -4.87 -9.14
C ASP A 100 -10.12 -5.72 -9.14
N SER A 101 -10.13 -6.85 -8.43
CA SER A 101 -11.33 -7.70 -8.29
C SER A 101 -12.47 -6.98 -7.57
N ILE A 102 -12.16 -6.25 -6.51
CA ILE A 102 -13.14 -5.43 -5.77
C ILE A 102 -13.62 -4.27 -6.66
N LEU A 103 -12.69 -3.52 -7.23
CA LEU A 103 -13.01 -2.34 -8.03
C LEU A 103 -13.82 -2.67 -9.26
N LYS A 104 -13.53 -3.79 -9.92
CA LYS A 104 -14.29 -4.24 -11.10
C LYS A 104 -15.75 -4.53 -10.77
N ARG A 105 -16.01 -5.11 -9.61
CA ARG A 105 -17.39 -5.35 -9.12
C ARG A 105 -18.16 -4.04 -8.93
N GLU A 106 -17.49 -2.98 -8.49
CA GLU A 106 -18.07 -1.65 -8.26
C GLU A 106 -18.05 -0.73 -9.51
N GLY A 107 -17.52 -1.22 -10.63
CA GLY A 107 -17.36 -0.40 -11.85
C GLY A 107 -16.31 0.71 -11.73
N LEU A 108 -15.31 0.50 -10.89
CA LEU A 108 -14.24 1.43 -10.56
C LEU A 108 -12.89 0.95 -11.09
N GLN A 109 -11.90 1.82 -11.07
CA GLN A 109 -10.53 1.51 -11.48
C GLN A 109 -9.49 2.19 -10.59
N SER A 110 -8.35 1.53 -10.40
CA SER A 110 -7.19 2.08 -9.69
C SER A 110 -6.25 2.79 -10.66
N LEU A 111 -5.58 3.84 -10.17
CA LEU A 111 -4.52 4.52 -10.88
C LEU A 111 -3.32 4.74 -9.95
N TYR A 112 -2.21 4.08 -10.26
CA TYR A 112 -0.97 4.09 -9.48
C TYR A 112 -0.10 5.28 -9.88
N ILE A 113 -0.37 6.43 -9.29
CA ILE A 113 0.35 7.70 -9.51
C ILE A 113 0.42 8.48 -8.21
N GLY A 114 1.46 9.30 -8.07
CA GLY A 114 1.71 10.08 -6.85
C GLY A 114 0.86 11.34 -6.70
N VAL A 115 0.21 11.81 -7.77
CA VAL A 115 -0.63 13.01 -7.77
C VAL A 115 -1.90 12.77 -8.58
N ASP A 116 -2.98 13.45 -8.20
CA ASP A 116 -4.25 13.42 -8.96
C ASP A 116 -4.02 14.11 -10.32
N PRO A 117 -4.29 13.43 -11.45
CA PRO A 117 -4.02 13.97 -12.79
C PRO A 117 -5.19 14.78 -13.36
N PHE A 118 -6.33 14.90 -12.65
CA PHE A 118 -7.57 15.49 -13.16
C PHE A 118 -8.04 16.70 -12.35
#